data_15b729cff92681789b339e2fe0146d34
#
_entry.id   15b729cff92681789b339e2fe0146d34
#
_cell.length_a   1.000
_cell.length_b   1.000
_cell.length_c   1.000
_cell.angle_alpha   90.00
_cell.angle_beta   90.00
_cell.angle_gamma   90.00
#
_symmetry.space_group_name_H-M   'P 1'
#
loop_
_entity.id
_entity.type
_entity.pdbx_description
1 polymer ?
#
loop_
_entity_poly.entity_id
_entity_poly.type
_entity_poly.pdbx_seq_one_letter_code
_entity_poly.pdbx_strand_id
1 'polypeptide(L)'
;VYYLLKKVVDLKFGIKYSVSKRFSEHTIYTISLYFQKGLKEFLESLKFSFLDIIQNEEIFRGYIRGFFLSCGYIKDPKKEYSLDFFLDNEESADKLYELLFSKNKKVFKTTKKSKILVYLRNSEDIMDILVLIDAIQHFFEYEETTIIKNLKNKTIREMNWEVANETKTLNTGNHQIKMINFIDDRVGLNSLSSALEEAARIRLNNPENSLQ
;
A
#
# COMPACT_ATOMS: atom_id res chain seq x y z
N VAL A 1 16.05 18.34 -7.00
CA VAL A 1 15.76 19.54 -6.19
C VAL A 1 16.63 20.72 -6.64
N TYR A 2 17.98 20.62 -6.62
CA TYR A 2 18.89 21.70 -7.02
C TYR A 2 18.52 22.36 -8.36
N TYR A 3 18.35 21.58 -9.43
CA TYR A 3 18.04 22.13 -10.77
C TYR A 3 16.65 22.79 -10.84
N LEU A 4 15.68 22.27 -10.08
CA LEU A 4 14.33 22.84 -9.99
C LEU A 4 14.37 24.20 -9.27
N LEU A 5 15.04 24.28 -8.12
CA LEU A 5 15.20 25.53 -7.38
C LEU A 5 15.94 26.59 -8.21
N LYS A 6 17.03 26.20 -8.89
CA LYS A 6 17.75 27.08 -9.81
C LYS A 6 16.84 27.69 -10.87
N LYS A 7 16.03 26.83 -11.53
CA LYS A 7 15.10 27.28 -12.57
C LYS A 7 14.05 28.26 -12.04
N VAL A 8 13.50 28.04 -10.85
CA VAL A 8 12.50 28.93 -10.24
C VAL A 8 13.10 30.27 -9.87
N VAL A 9 14.31 30.29 -9.28
CA VAL A 9 15.00 31.52 -8.89
C VAL A 9 15.38 32.37 -10.12
N ASP A 10 15.89 31.71 -11.15
CA ASP A 10 16.29 32.43 -12.39
C ASP A 10 15.11 33.05 -13.15
N LEU A 11 13.98 32.27 -13.27
CA LEU A 11 12.90 32.66 -14.18
C LEU A 11 11.91 33.69 -13.63
N LYS A 12 11.67 33.67 -12.29
CA LYS A 12 10.58 34.48 -11.71
C LYS A 12 11.03 35.79 -11.05
N PHE A 13 12.21 35.84 -10.44
CA PHE A 13 12.57 36.95 -9.54
C PHE A 13 13.88 37.60 -9.85
N GLY A 14 14.71 37.06 -10.75
CA GLY A 14 16.02 37.62 -11.08
C GLY A 14 16.96 37.70 -9.87
N ILE A 15 16.73 36.87 -8.85
CA ILE A 15 17.48 36.89 -7.60
C ILE A 15 18.85 36.25 -7.83
N LYS A 16 19.90 36.98 -7.44
CA LYS A 16 21.27 36.47 -7.47
C LYS A 16 21.46 35.42 -6.37
N TYR A 17 22.10 34.32 -6.71
CA TYR A 17 22.41 33.23 -5.79
C TYR A 17 23.81 32.69 -6.05
N SER A 18 24.39 32.03 -5.08
CA SER A 18 25.61 31.24 -5.27
C SER A 18 25.30 29.75 -5.08
N VAL A 19 26.09 28.94 -5.74
CA VAL A 19 26.00 27.47 -5.61
C VAL A 19 27.36 26.97 -5.17
N SER A 20 27.39 26.26 -4.07
CA SER A 20 28.55 25.49 -3.62
C SER A 20 28.28 23.99 -3.74
N LYS A 21 29.33 23.24 -4.07
CA LYS A 21 29.31 21.80 -4.18
C LYS A 21 30.38 21.25 -3.26
N ARG A 22 29.98 20.46 -2.28
CA ARG A 22 30.88 19.77 -1.38
C ARG A 22 30.83 18.27 -1.67
N PHE A 23 31.99 17.65 -1.79
CA PHE A 23 32.15 16.23 -1.91
C PHE A 23 32.45 15.63 -0.52
N SER A 24 31.62 14.70 -0.09
CA SER A 24 31.86 13.80 1.02
C SER A 24 31.43 12.40 0.59
N GLU A 25 30.88 11.57 1.46
CA GLU A 25 30.23 10.30 1.06
C GLU A 25 29.13 10.53 0.01
N HIS A 26 28.45 11.66 0.10
CA HIS A 26 27.44 12.12 -0.87
C HIS A 26 27.75 13.53 -1.34
N THR A 27 27.39 13.84 -2.59
CA THR A 27 27.50 15.20 -3.12
C THR A 27 26.43 16.12 -2.53
N ILE A 28 26.85 17.13 -1.79
CA ILE A 28 25.96 18.14 -1.21
C ILE A 28 26.00 19.39 -2.06
N TYR A 29 24.82 19.85 -2.50
CA TYR A 29 24.64 21.11 -3.19
C TYR A 29 24.01 22.11 -2.22
N THR A 30 24.62 23.30 -2.10
CA THR A 30 24.07 24.39 -1.29
C THR A 30 23.77 25.57 -2.21
N ILE A 31 22.53 26.05 -2.17
CA ILE A 31 22.13 27.29 -2.86
C ILE A 31 21.98 28.36 -1.79
N SER A 32 22.78 29.42 -1.90
CA SER A 32 22.75 30.56 -0.95
C SER A 32 22.13 31.77 -1.62
N LEU A 33 21.05 32.28 -1.06
CA LEU A 33 20.41 33.52 -1.46
C LEU A 33 20.94 34.64 -0.59
N TYR A 34 21.48 35.69 -1.20
CA TYR A 34 21.99 36.82 -0.46
C TYR A 34 20.90 37.86 -0.25
N PHE A 35 21.05 38.68 0.81
CA PHE A 35 20.17 39.80 1.05
C PHE A 35 20.23 40.80 -0.13
N GLN A 36 19.09 40.99 -0.80
CA GLN A 36 18.97 41.83 -2.00
C GLN A 36 17.53 42.26 -2.22
N LYS A 37 17.33 43.26 -3.09
CA LYS A 37 16.01 43.71 -3.50
C LYS A 37 15.25 42.54 -4.15
N GLY A 38 13.98 42.36 -3.76
CA GLY A 38 13.11 41.29 -4.26
C GLY A 38 13.19 39.95 -3.47
N LEU A 39 14.19 39.80 -2.57
CA LEU A 39 14.29 38.56 -1.77
C LEU A 39 13.11 38.37 -0.85
N LYS A 40 12.63 39.47 -0.23
CA LYS A 40 11.49 39.42 0.69
C LYS A 40 10.22 39.00 -0.05
N GLU A 41 9.94 39.60 -1.17
CA GLU A 41 8.80 39.29 -2.05
C GLU A 41 8.85 37.83 -2.55
N PHE A 42 10.08 37.37 -2.89
CA PHE A 42 10.28 35.97 -3.27
C PHE A 42 9.91 35.03 -2.12
N LEU A 43 10.44 35.27 -0.91
CA LEU A 43 10.15 34.43 0.26
C LEU A 43 8.66 34.47 0.67
N GLU A 44 8.02 35.65 0.57
CA GLU A 44 6.58 35.77 0.81
C GLU A 44 5.76 35.00 -0.23
N SER A 45 6.18 34.98 -1.50
CA SER A 45 5.49 34.23 -2.56
C SER A 45 5.54 32.72 -2.38
N LEU A 46 6.43 32.21 -1.51
CA LEU A 46 6.51 30.78 -1.17
C LEU A 46 5.65 30.39 0.05
N LYS A 47 5.06 31.38 0.72
CA LYS A 47 4.17 31.12 1.86
C LYS A 47 2.75 30.93 1.39
N PHE A 48 2.28 29.70 1.47
CA PHE A 48 0.90 29.35 1.19
C PHE A 48 0.19 28.97 2.50
N SER A 49 -1.02 29.48 2.69
CA SER A 49 -1.87 28.99 3.78
C SER A 49 -2.29 27.54 3.53
N PHE A 50 -2.75 26.85 4.57
CA PHE A 50 -3.26 25.49 4.44
C PHE A 50 -4.45 25.42 3.46
N LEU A 51 -5.33 26.42 3.52
CA LEU A 51 -6.49 26.53 2.61
C LEU A 51 -6.07 26.71 1.14
N ASP A 52 -5.07 27.57 0.88
CA ASP A 52 -4.57 27.79 -0.49
C ASP A 52 -4.03 26.48 -1.08
N ILE A 53 -3.32 25.70 -0.25
CA ILE A 53 -2.74 24.43 -0.69
C ILE A 53 -3.85 23.41 -1.02
N ILE A 54 -4.87 23.29 -0.19
CA ILE A 54 -5.94 22.31 -0.40
C ILE A 54 -6.84 22.67 -1.57
N GLN A 55 -7.14 23.97 -1.76
CA GLN A 55 -8.06 24.46 -2.80
C GLN A 55 -7.42 24.49 -4.18
N ASN A 56 -6.11 24.62 -4.27
CA ASN A 56 -5.39 24.65 -5.55
C ASN A 56 -4.60 23.35 -5.75
N GLU A 57 -5.05 22.55 -6.71
CA GLU A 57 -4.46 21.24 -7.00
C GLU A 57 -2.98 21.33 -7.43
N GLU A 58 -2.60 22.35 -8.21
CA GLU A 58 -1.23 22.52 -8.65
C GLU A 58 -0.30 22.86 -7.48
N ILE A 59 -0.76 23.69 -6.54
CA ILE A 59 -0.02 24.02 -5.33
C ILE A 59 0.10 22.76 -4.46
N PHE A 60 -1.00 22.01 -4.29
CA PHE A 60 -0.99 20.75 -3.54
C PHE A 60 0.02 19.75 -4.14
N ARG A 61 -0.01 19.52 -5.45
CA ARG A 61 0.95 18.67 -6.17
C ARG A 61 2.39 19.13 -5.92
N GLY A 62 2.64 20.43 -6.04
CA GLY A 62 3.97 21.00 -5.77
C GLY A 62 4.45 20.73 -4.35
N TYR A 63 3.58 20.86 -3.35
CA TYR A 63 3.89 20.57 -1.94
C TYR A 63 4.22 19.11 -1.71
N ILE A 64 3.38 18.18 -2.15
CA ILE A 64 3.61 16.75 -1.98
C ILE A 64 4.87 16.30 -2.71
N ARG A 65 5.10 16.81 -3.93
CA ARG A 65 6.32 16.56 -4.70
C ARG A 65 7.57 17.07 -3.98
N GLY A 66 7.50 18.26 -3.37
CA GLY A 66 8.58 18.82 -2.56
C GLY A 66 8.89 17.97 -1.33
N PHE A 67 7.89 17.53 -0.60
CA PHE A 67 8.06 16.57 0.52
C PHE A 67 8.69 15.27 0.06
N PHE A 68 8.19 14.69 -1.03
CA PHE A 68 8.73 13.44 -1.55
C PHE A 68 10.21 13.57 -1.94
N LEU A 69 10.57 14.63 -2.65
CA LEU A 69 11.95 14.86 -3.08
C LEU A 69 12.92 15.16 -1.92
N SER A 70 12.42 15.69 -0.80
CA SER A 70 13.25 16.05 0.36
C SER A 70 13.41 14.90 1.36
N CYS A 71 12.35 14.15 1.62
CA CYS A 71 12.33 13.17 2.71
C CYS A 71 11.50 11.91 2.40
N GLY A 72 11.00 11.77 1.16
CA GLY A 72 10.20 10.63 0.74
C GLY A 72 11.05 9.41 0.38
N TYR A 73 10.51 8.24 0.68
CA TYR A 73 11.06 6.95 0.32
C TYR A 73 9.94 5.99 -0.04
N ILE A 74 10.03 5.33 -1.18
CA ILE A 74 9.10 4.29 -1.59
C ILE A 74 9.81 2.95 -1.65
N LYS A 75 9.18 1.90 -1.11
CA LYS A 75 9.69 0.54 -1.20
C LYS A 75 9.27 -0.12 -2.51
N ASP A 76 10.08 -1.10 -2.91
CA ASP A 76 9.73 -2.00 -4.01
C ASP A 76 8.38 -2.69 -3.71
N PRO A 77 7.36 -2.52 -4.57
CA PRO A 77 6.03 -3.09 -4.36
C PRO A 77 6.03 -4.63 -4.34
N LYS A 78 7.06 -5.28 -4.89
CA LYS A 78 7.23 -6.73 -4.79
C LYS A 78 7.44 -7.20 -3.35
N LYS A 79 8.06 -6.37 -2.53
CA LYS A 79 8.34 -6.67 -1.11
C LYS A 79 7.19 -6.21 -0.22
N GLU A 80 6.89 -4.92 -0.22
CA GLU A 80 5.92 -4.30 0.69
C GLU A 80 5.35 -3.03 0.07
N TYR A 81 4.06 -2.77 0.28
CA TYR A 81 3.47 -1.48 -0.05
C TYR A 81 3.81 -0.47 1.03
N SER A 82 4.73 0.45 0.73
CA SER A 82 5.21 1.44 1.68
C SER A 82 5.68 2.69 0.98
N LEU A 83 5.07 3.80 1.36
CA LEU A 83 5.55 5.15 1.07
C LEU A 83 5.78 5.85 2.40
N ASP A 84 7.00 6.24 2.67
CA ASP A 84 7.49 6.77 3.94
C ASP A 84 8.06 8.17 3.74
N PHE A 85 7.76 9.10 4.66
CA PHE A 85 8.35 10.44 4.72
C PHE A 85 9.04 10.59 6.08
N PHE A 86 10.35 10.82 6.08
CA PHE A 86 11.17 10.95 7.27
C PHE A 86 11.43 12.42 7.57
N LEU A 87 10.75 12.98 8.56
CA LEU A 87 10.79 14.39 8.90
C LEU A 87 11.53 14.63 10.22
N ASP A 88 12.19 15.78 10.31
CA ASP A 88 12.97 16.19 11.49
C ASP A 88 12.17 17.08 12.44
N ASN A 89 11.10 17.74 11.97
CA ASN A 89 10.28 18.62 12.79
C ASN A 89 8.79 18.23 12.76
N GLU A 90 8.12 18.46 13.89
CA GLU A 90 6.73 18.06 14.09
C GLU A 90 5.74 18.89 13.28
N GLU A 91 5.99 20.18 13.15
CA GLU A 91 5.14 21.09 12.38
C GLU A 91 5.02 20.66 10.92
N SER A 92 6.15 20.29 10.29
CA SER A 92 6.15 19.78 8.91
C SER A 92 5.48 18.42 8.79
N ALA A 93 5.62 17.57 9.82
CA ALA A 93 4.99 16.25 9.84
C ALA A 93 3.46 16.37 10.00
N ASP A 94 2.99 17.25 10.87
CA ASP A 94 1.56 17.51 11.04
C ASP A 94 0.97 18.12 9.78
N LYS A 95 1.64 19.10 9.19
CA LYS A 95 1.20 19.71 7.94
C LYS A 95 1.07 18.67 6.81
N LEU A 96 2.07 17.79 6.65
CA LEU A 96 2.01 16.73 5.64
C LEU A 96 0.89 15.73 5.93
N TYR A 97 0.75 15.33 7.19
CA TYR A 97 -0.31 14.43 7.64
C TYR A 97 -1.69 15.00 7.31
N GLU A 98 -1.96 16.25 7.71
CA GLU A 98 -3.23 16.93 7.46
C GLU A 98 -3.52 17.12 5.97
N LEU A 99 -2.50 17.45 5.17
CA LEU A 99 -2.64 17.58 3.72
C LEU A 99 -3.06 16.26 3.06
N LEU A 100 -2.42 15.15 3.43
CA LEU A 100 -2.78 13.83 2.89
C LEU A 100 -4.14 13.36 3.42
N PHE A 101 -4.41 13.59 4.69
CA PHE A 101 -5.70 13.25 5.31
C PHE A 101 -6.87 14.02 4.68
N SER A 102 -6.69 15.31 4.35
CA SER A 102 -7.71 16.13 3.69
C SER A 102 -8.11 15.62 2.29
N LYS A 103 -7.25 14.82 1.65
CA LYS A 103 -7.52 14.13 0.38
C LYS A 103 -7.97 12.67 0.59
N ASN A 104 -8.49 12.33 1.77
CA ASN A 104 -9.01 11.01 2.13
C ASN A 104 -7.97 9.87 2.01
N LYS A 105 -6.68 10.17 2.16
CA LYS A 105 -5.63 9.15 2.16
C LYS A 105 -5.51 8.48 3.51
N LYS A 106 -5.29 7.16 3.52
CA LYS A 106 -5.03 6.38 4.74
C LYS A 106 -3.58 6.61 5.20
N VAL A 107 -3.36 7.74 5.82
CA VAL A 107 -2.05 8.18 6.31
C VAL A 107 -1.91 7.92 7.80
N PHE A 108 -0.70 7.59 8.21
CA PHE A 108 -0.33 7.33 9.61
C PHE A 108 0.89 8.15 10.00
N LYS A 109 0.98 8.52 11.29
CA LYS A 109 2.14 9.21 11.86
C LYS A 109 2.67 8.42 13.05
N THR A 110 4.00 8.28 13.13
CA THR A 110 4.69 7.65 14.26
C THR A 110 6.09 8.24 14.43
N THR A 111 6.70 8.01 15.58
CA THR A 111 8.10 8.39 15.81
C THR A 111 8.99 7.15 15.69
N LYS A 112 10.06 7.26 14.89
CA LYS A 112 11.03 6.19 14.68
C LYS A 112 12.44 6.72 14.91
N LYS A 113 13.08 6.27 15.97
CA LYS A 113 14.37 6.82 16.44
C LYS A 113 14.23 8.32 16.72
N SER A 114 15.02 9.17 16.08
CA SER A 114 14.98 10.62 16.22
C SER A 114 14.16 11.33 15.15
N LYS A 115 13.49 10.61 14.26
CA LYS A 115 12.70 11.18 13.16
C LYS A 115 11.22 10.89 13.31
N ILE A 116 10.39 11.78 12.79
CA ILE A 116 8.97 11.60 12.68
C ILE A 116 8.70 10.96 11.32
N LEU A 117 7.96 9.87 11.32
CA LEU A 117 7.60 9.11 10.13
C LEU A 117 6.12 9.34 9.83
N VAL A 118 5.83 9.94 8.68
CA VAL A 118 4.49 9.98 8.08
C VAL A 118 4.47 8.97 6.95
N TYR A 119 3.48 8.06 6.93
CA TYR A 119 3.53 6.93 6.00
C TYR A 119 2.18 6.45 5.51
N LEU A 120 2.19 5.82 4.33
CA LEU A 120 1.07 5.13 3.71
C LEU A 120 1.44 3.64 3.47
N ARG A 121 0.42 2.76 3.59
CA ARG A 121 0.55 1.31 3.35
C ARG A 121 -0.50 0.78 2.36
N ASN A 122 -1.48 1.60 2.02
CA ASN A 122 -2.48 1.24 1.03
C ASN A 122 -1.91 1.43 -0.38
N SER A 123 -1.99 0.39 -1.23
CA SER A 123 -1.44 0.43 -2.59
C SER A 123 -2.10 1.47 -3.48
N GLU A 124 -3.42 1.67 -3.36
CA GLU A 124 -4.17 2.65 -4.14
C GLU A 124 -3.74 4.08 -3.77
N ASP A 125 -3.65 4.38 -2.46
CA ASP A 125 -3.20 5.69 -1.99
C ASP A 125 -1.76 5.99 -2.42
N ILE A 126 -0.88 4.98 -2.43
CA ILE A 126 0.50 5.13 -2.90
C ILE A 126 0.52 5.40 -4.41
N MET A 127 -0.27 4.68 -5.20
CA MET A 127 -0.38 4.90 -6.65
C MET A 127 -0.90 6.31 -6.97
N ASP A 128 -1.89 6.81 -6.23
CA ASP A 128 -2.39 8.16 -6.37
C ASP A 128 -1.30 9.21 -6.10
N ILE A 129 -0.45 8.98 -5.09
CA ILE A 129 0.68 9.87 -4.82
C ILE A 129 1.72 9.81 -5.94
N LEU A 130 1.99 8.63 -6.52
CA LEU A 130 2.91 8.52 -7.66
C LEU A 130 2.43 9.33 -8.87
N VAL A 131 1.13 9.28 -9.18
CA VAL A 131 0.52 10.12 -10.22
C VAL A 131 0.63 11.60 -9.85
N LEU A 132 0.33 11.95 -8.62
CA LEU A 132 0.36 13.32 -8.12
C LEU A 132 1.75 13.95 -8.26
N ILE A 133 2.83 13.19 -8.03
CA ILE A 133 4.20 13.69 -8.13
C ILE A 133 4.83 13.55 -9.53
N ASP A 134 4.04 13.19 -10.55
CA ASP A 134 4.49 12.91 -11.92
C ASP A 134 5.46 11.72 -12.07
N ALA A 135 5.39 10.75 -11.20
CA ALA A 135 6.19 9.52 -11.29
C ALA A 135 5.46 8.43 -12.09
N ILE A 136 4.97 8.76 -13.27
CA ILE A 136 4.06 7.93 -14.07
C ILE A 136 4.66 6.58 -14.46
N GLN A 137 5.95 6.52 -14.78
CA GLN A 137 6.61 5.25 -15.11
C GLN A 137 6.57 4.31 -13.89
N HIS A 138 6.90 4.81 -12.71
CA HIS A 138 6.87 4.02 -11.47
C HIS A 138 5.45 3.68 -11.03
N PHE A 139 4.46 4.50 -11.37
CA PHE A 139 3.04 4.16 -11.19
C PHE A 139 2.69 2.89 -11.95
N PHE A 140 3.02 2.77 -13.23
CA PHE A 140 2.73 1.57 -14.01
C PHE A 140 3.45 0.32 -13.48
N GLU A 141 4.72 0.44 -13.09
CA GLU A 141 5.46 -0.66 -12.48
C GLU A 141 4.81 -1.13 -11.16
N TYR A 142 4.30 -0.17 -10.38
CA TYR A 142 3.62 -0.43 -9.11
C TYR A 142 2.26 -1.08 -9.32
N GLU A 143 1.48 -0.58 -10.28
CA GLU A 143 0.17 -1.10 -10.68
C GLU A 143 0.27 -2.54 -11.18
N GLU A 144 1.18 -2.83 -12.12
CA GLU A 144 1.41 -4.17 -12.64
C GLU A 144 1.72 -5.17 -11.50
N THR A 145 2.64 -4.79 -10.62
CA THR A 145 3.01 -5.62 -9.46
C THR A 145 1.80 -5.87 -8.54
N THR A 146 0.96 -4.86 -8.34
CA THR A 146 -0.25 -4.94 -7.50
C THR A 146 -1.28 -5.89 -8.12
N ILE A 147 -1.51 -5.79 -9.43
CA ILE A 147 -2.41 -6.70 -10.17
C ILE A 147 -1.93 -8.15 -10.05
N ILE A 148 -0.65 -8.41 -10.31
CA ILE A 148 -0.07 -9.76 -10.22
C ILE A 148 -0.21 -10.34 -8.80
N LYS A 149 0.06 -9.55 -7.76
CA LYS A 149 -0.11 -9.98 -6.37
C LYS A 149 -1.56 -10.31 -6.03
N ASN A 150 -2.50 -9.47 -6.49
CA ASN A 150 -3.92 -9.67 -6.24
C ASN A 150 -4.43 -10.94 -6.93
N LEU A 151 -4.03 -11.20 -8.18
CA LEU A 151 -4.34 -12.43 -8.90
C LEU A 151 -3.79 -13.65 -8.18
N LYS A 152 -2.51 -13.66 -7.80
CA LYS A 152 -1.90 -14.76 -7.04
C LYS A 152 -2.62 -15.02 -5.72
N ASN A 153 -2.94 -13.97 -4.96
CA ASN A 153 -3.63 -14.08 -3.68
C ASN A 153 -5.06 -14.62 -3.85
N LYS A 154 -5.74 -14.25 -4.96
CA LYS A 154 -7.06 -14.79 -5.29
C LYS A 154 -6.97 -16.28 -5.59
N THR A 155 -6.07 -16.69 -6.48
CA THR A 155 -5.84 -18.10 -6.84
C THR A 155 -5.49 -18.95 -5.62
N ILE A 156 -4.58 -18.48 -4.76
CA ILE A 156 -4.21 -19.20 -3.52
C ILE A 156 -5.43 -19.37 -2.60
N ARG A 157 -6.27 -18.34 -2.46
CA ARG A 157 -7.49 -18.43 -1.64
C ARG A 157 -8.49 -19.42 -2.21
N GLU A 158 -8.67 -19.45 -3.52
CA GLU A 158 -9.54 -20.40 -4.21
C GLU A 158 -9.04 -21.84 -4.00
N MET A 159 -7.75 -22.09 -4.24
CA MET A 159 -7.12 -23.40 -3.98
C MET A 159 -7.26 -23.84 -2.52
N ASN A 160 -6.99 -22.95 -1.57
CA ASN A 160 -7.14 -23.28 -0.13
C ASN A 160 -8.59 -23.61 0.24
N TRP A 161 -9.55 -22.92 -0.37
CA TRP A 161 -10.97 -23.18 -0.16
C TRP A 161 -11.36 -24.56 -0.73
N GLU A 162 -10.91 -24.91 -1.92
CA GLU A 162 -11.13 -26.21 -2.54
C GLU A 162 -10.56 -27.35 -1.69
N VAL A 163 -9.28 -27.24 -1.29
CA VAL A 163 -8.61 -28.23 -0.42
C VAL A 163 -9.33 -28.37 0.92
N ALA A 164 -9.77 -27.27 1.52
CA ALA A 164 -10.50 -27.33 2.79
C ALA A 164 -11.86 -28.04 2.64
N ASN A 165 -12.58 -27.79 1.54
CA ASN A 165 -13.86 -28.45 1.25
C ASN A 165 -13.67 -29.94 0.98
N GLU A 166 -12.68 -30.32 0.18
CA GLU A 166 -12.34 -31.72 -0.07
C GLU A 166 -11.98 -32.45 1.21
N THR A 167 -11.10 -31.89 2.02
CA THR A 167 -10.71 -32.43 3.32
C THR A 167 -11.92 -32.64 4.24
N LYS A 168 -12.83 -31.66 4.29
CA LYS A 168 -14.05 -31.76 5.09
C LYS A 168 -14.98 -32.89 4.57
N THR A 169 -15.12 -33.01 3.25
CA THR A 169 -15.94 -34.08 2.63
C THR A 169 -15.37 -35.45 2.95
N LEU A 170 -14.06 -35.65 2.80
CA LEU A 170 -13.37 -36.90 3.13
C LEU A 170 -13.51 -37.26 4.61
N ASN A 171 -13.29 -36.30 5.51
CA ASN A 171 -13.42 -36.54 6.95
C ASN A 171 -14.85 -36.93 7.32
N THR A 172 -15.86 -36.28 6.74
CA THR A 172 -17.27 -36.59 6.97
C THR A 172 -17.59 -37.97 6.40
N GLY A 173 -17.16 -38.31 5.21
CA GLY A 173 -17.32 -39.63 4.58
C GLY A 173 -16.73 -40.75 5.45
N ASN A 174 -15.47 -40.56 5.89
CA ASN A 174 -14.80 -41.53 6.77
C ASN A 174 -15.51 -41.73 8.10
N HIS A 175 -16.02 -40.63 8.69
CA HIS A 175 -16.81 -40.74 9.92
C HIS A 175 -18.13 -41.53 9.69
N GLN A 176 -18.83 -41.25 8.60
CA GLN A 176 -20.08 -41.96 8.23
C GLN A 176 -19.81 -43.44 7.97
N ILE A 177 -18.74 -43.80 7.25
CA ILE A 177 -18.35 -45.20 7.01
C ILE A 177 -18.09 -45.94 8.33
N LYS A 178 -17.36 -45.32 9.27
CA LYS A 178 -17.13 -45.90 10.60
C LYS A 178 -18.44 -46.16 11.33
N MET A 179 -19.41 -45.25 11.26
CA MET A 179 -20.70 -45.41 11.88
C MET A 179 -21.56 -46.51 11.20
N ILE A 180 -21.51 -46.56 9.85
CA ILE A 180 -22.22 -47.60 9.09
C ILE A 180 -21.65 -48.98 9.42
N ASN A 181 -20.34 -49.17 9.43
CA ASN A 181 -19.70 -50.43 9.81
C ASN A 181 -20.06 -50.83 11.28
N PHE A 182 -20.08 -49.87 12.19
CA PHE A 182 -20.50 -50.15 13.58
C PHE A 182 -21.94 -50.62 13.69
N ILE A 183 -22.86 -50.12 12.87
CA ILE A 183 -24.26 -50.57 12.80
C ILE A 183 -24.33 -51.98 12.19
N ASP A 184 -23.59 -52.18 11.08
CA ASP A 184 -23.59 -53.46 10.38
C ASP A 184 -23.09 -54.61 11.29
N ASP A 185 -22.00 -54.38 12.04
CA ASP A 185 -21.42 -55.35 12.98
C ASP A 185 -22.33 -55.72 14.13
N ARG A 186 -23.28 -54.82 14.54
CA ARG A 186 -24.14 -55.03 15.69
C ARG A 186 -25.53 -55.57 15.38
N VAL A 187 -26.15 -55.04 14.35
CA VAL A 187 -27.55 -55.33 14.04
C VAL A 187 -27.79 -55.73 12.58
N GLY A 188 -26.76 -55.56 11.71
CA GLY A 188 -26.83 -55.77 10.28
C GLY A 188 -27.55 -54.64 9.56
N LEU A 189 -27.08 -54.25 8.36
CA LEU A 189 -27.72 -53.20 7.56
C LEU A 189 -29.14 -53.59 7.11
N ASN A 190 -29.44 -54.87 6.96
CA ASN A 190 -30.75 -55.35 6.57
C ASN A 190 -31.83 -55.10 7.65
N SER A 191 -31.45 -54.74 8.87
CA SER A 191 -32.40 -54.35 9.93
C SER A 191 -32.87 -52.90 9.81
N LEU A 192 -32.23 -52.09 8.95
CA LEU A 192 -32.61 -50.73 8.69
C LEU A 192 -33.78 -50.63 7.71
N SER A 193 -34.42 -49.45 7.67
CA SER A 193 -35.40 -49.20 6.62
C SER A 193 -34.72 -49.24 5.23
N SER A 194 -35.45 -49.65 4.20
CA SER A 194 -34.93 -49.81 2.83
C SER A 194 -34.15 -48.57 2.35
N ALA A 195 -34.66 -47.38 2.63
CA ALA A 195 -33.99 -46.11 2.23
C ALA A 195 -32.65 -45.88 2.99
N LEU A 196 -32.57 -46.25 4.27
CA LEU A 196 -31.34 -46.13 5.06
C LEU A 196 -30.30 -47.20 4.67
N GLU A 197 -30.74 -48.42 4.39
CA GLU A 197 -29.88 -49.48 3.89
C GLU A 197 -29.26 -49.10 2.54
N GLU A 198 -30.07 -48.61 1.60
CA GLU A 198 -29.60 -48.16 0.29
C GLU A 198 -28.60 -47.02 0.43
N ALA A 199 -28.90 -45.99 1.22
CA ALA A 199 -27.99 -44.86 1.48
C ALA A 199 -26.66 -45.33 2.11
N ALA A 200 -26.69 -46.26 3.05
CA ALA A 200 -25.51 -46.85 3.69
C ALA A 200 -24.63 -47.58 2.65
N ARG A 201 -25.24 -48.41 1.81
CA ARG A 201 -24.54 -49.16 0.75
C ARG A 201 -23.93 -48.24 -0.29
N ILE A 202 -24.64 -47.17 -0.71
CA ILE A 202 -24.11 -46.14 -1.61
C ILE A 202 -22.90 -45.47 -0.98
N ARG A 203 -22.96 -45.10 0.32
CA ARG A 203 -21.82 -44.45 1.02
C ARG A 203 -20.60 -45.37 1.14
N LEU A 204 -20.81 -46.65 1.42
CA LEU A 204 -19.71 -47.62 1.48
C LEU A 204 -19.03 -47.82 0.14
N ASN A 205 -19.78 -47.78 -0.96
CA ASN A 205 -19.25 -47.93 -2.32
C ASN A 205 -18.63 -46.63 -2.85
N ASN A 206 -18.96 -45.47 -2.30
CA ASN A 206 -18.50 -44.15 -2.76
C ASN A 206 -18.04 -43.31 -1.58
N PRO A 207 -16.92 -43.64 -0.90
CA PRO A 207 -16.46 -42.97 0.30
C PRO A 207 -16.08 -41.51 0.09
N GLU A 208 -15.67 -41.17 -1.11
CA GLU A 208 -15.14 -39.85 -1.46
C GLU A 208 -16.21 -38.87 -1.97
N ASN A 209 -17.40 -39.35 -2.29
CA ASN A 209 -18.43 -38.51 -2.90
C ASN A 209 -19.13 -37.65 -1.85
N SER A 210 -19.50 -36.42 -2.26
CA SER A 210 -20.46 -35.60 -1.50
C SER A 210 -21.83 -36.27 -1.46
N LEU A 211 -22.61 -36.04 -0.39
CA LEU A 211 -23.98 -36.49 -0.29
C LEU A 211 -25.01 -35.61 -1.00
N GLN A 212 -24.57 -34.80 -1.93
CA GLN A 212 -25.44 -33.98 -2.80
C GLN A 212 -25.91 -34.77 -4.00
#